data_4369820e8dabf4d2d26c03522623ca57
#
_entry.id   4369820e8dabf4d2d26c03522623ca57
#
_cell.length_a   1.000
_cell.length_b   1.000
_cell.length_c   1.000
_cell.angle_alpha   90.00
_cell.angle_beta   90.00
_cell.angle_gamma   90.00
#
_symmetry.space_group_name_H-M   'P 1'
#
loop_
_entity.id
_entity.type
_entity.pdbx_description
1 polymer ?
#
loop_
_entity_poly.entity_id
_entity_poly.type
_entity_poly.pdbx_seq_one_letter_code
_entity_poly.pdbx_strand_id
1 'polypeptide(L)'
;RYGEHGWDVVAGENVRTFSIEINNLVDIAQKMLYSRESFATNLQKDEEKAVLEILKIGTSAGGARPKAVIAYNEKTGEVKSGQTRAPQGFEHWLIKLDGVSDVQLGATKGYGRVEMAYYNMAIACGIDMMPSMLLEENERAHFMTKRFDREGGETKHHIQTFCALKHFDFNLVSSFSYEQLFQTMRELKLDYQAMEQLFRRMVFNVLARNCDDHTKNFAFRLKKEGKWELAPAYDICHAYRPGSDWVSQHALSINNKRKDILKEDLLIIGESIKSKKSAHIIEEISDTVGRWREFAKEVEVSQGLADAIGKTLLKI
;
A
#
# COMPACT_ATOMS: atom_id res chain seq x y z
N ARG A 1 27.71 -2.73 2.63
CA ARG A 1 28.87 -2.30 1.82
C ARG A 1 28.38 -1.86 0.46
N TYR A 2 28.98 -0.82 -0.11
CA TYR A 2 28.72 -0.38 -1.48
C TYR A 2 29.54 -1.28 -2.41
N GLY A 3 28.88 -2.17 -3.16
CA GLY A 3 29.53 -3.06 -4.12
C GLY A 3 29.43 -2.53 -5.54
N GLU A 4 30.05 -3.20 -6.51
CA GLU A 4 30.03 -2.84 -7.93
C GLU A 4 28.62 -2.73 -8.55
N HIS A 5 27.58 -3.27 -7.86
CA HIS A 5 26.19 -3.29 -8.31
C HIS A 5 25.22 -2.51 -7.40
N GLY A 6 25.73 -1.63 -6.52
CA GLY A 6 24.93 -0.84 -5.59
C GLY A 6 25.06 -1.30 -4.12
N TRP A 7 24.11 -0.89 -3.26
CA TRP A 7 24.12 -1.27 -1.84
C TRP A 7 23.80 -2.76 -1.67
N ASP A 8 24.80 -3.56 -1.36
CA ASP A 8 24.57 -4.92 -0.86
C ASP A 8 24.19 -4.84 0.62
N VAL A 9 23.01 -5.29 0.95
CA VAL A 9 22.68 -5.64 2.33
C VAL A 9 23.56 -6.85 2.64
N VAL A 10 24.48 -6.70 3.60
CA VAL A 10 25.21 -7.83 4.17
C VAL A 10 24.18 -8.62 4.99
N ALA A 11 23.39 -9.45 4.32
CA ALA A 11 22.72 -10.55 4.98
C ALA A 11 23.81 -11.52 5.39
N GLY A 12 23.83 -11.89 6.67
CA GLY A 12 24.79 -12.90 7.15
C GLY A 12 24.75 -14.14 6.25
N GLU A 13 25.87 -14.79 6.10
CA GLU A 13 26.24 -15.77 5.07
C GLU A 13 25.37 -17.03 4.96
N ASN A 14 24.15 -17.11 5.51
CA ASN A 14 23.31 -18.32 5.46
C ASN A 14 21.80 -18.05 5.55
N VAL A 15 21.26 -17.10 4.80
CA VAL A 15 19.79 -17.07 4.65
C VAL A 15 19.40 -18.14 3.64
N ARG A 16 19.14 -19.35 4.13
CA ARG A 16 18.58 -20.44 3.30
C ARG A 16 17.20 -19.99 2.79
N THR A 17 17.00 -20.05 1.50
CA THR A 17 15.67 -19.90 0.90
C THR A 17 14.87 -21.13 1.28
N PHE A 18 13.85 -20.98 2.14
CA PHE A 18 12.99 -22.09 2.55
C PHE A 18 11.56 -21.81 2.08
N SER A 19 10.82 -22.89 1.85
CA SER A 19 9.39 -22.84 1.53
C SER A 19 8.62 -22.38 2.77
N ILE A 20 7.61 -21.55 2.56
CA ILE A 20 6.79 -20.95 3.61
C ILE A 20 5.36 -21.40 3.42
N GLU A 21 4.76 -21.92 4.48
CA GLU A 21 3.31 -22.12 4.53
C GLU A 21 2.66 -20.84 5.08
N ILE A 22 1.69 -20.31 4.36
CA ILE A 22 1.01 -19.05 4.72
C ILE A 22 0.30 -19.16 6.08
N ASN A 23 -0.25 -20.32 6.40
CA ASN A 23 -0.81 -20.60 7.73
C ASN A 23 0.17 -20.30 8.86
N ASN A 24 1.42 -20.74 8.71
CA ASN A 24 2.46 -20.49 9.71
C ASN A 24 2.74 -18.98 9.86
N LEU A 25 2.70 -18.22 8.77
CA LEU A 25 2.83 -16.75 8.82
C LEU A 25 1.68 -16.11 9.62
N VAL A 26 0.45 -16.54 9.38
CA VAL A 26 -0.73 -16.00 10.06
C VAL A 26 -0.69 -16.34 11.55
N ASP A 27 -0.41 -17.59 11.91
CA ASP A 27 -0.36 -18.05 13.29
C ASP A 27 0.73 -17.33 14.10
N ILE A 28 1.90 -17.14 13.51
CA ILE A 28 2.99 -16.40 14.17
C ILE A 28 2.67 -14.92 14.26
N ALA A 29 2.08 -14.30 13.20
CA ALA A 29 1.64 -12.93 13.24
C ALA A 29 0.60 -12.69 14.35
N GLN A 30 -0.36 -13.62 14.51
CA GLN A 30 -1.36 -13.56 15.57
C GLN A 30 -0.72 -13.64 16.96
N LYS A 31 0.21 -14.57 17.18
CA LYS A 31 0.96 -14.71 18.43
C LYS A 31 1.79 -13.46 18.76
N MET A 32 2.44 -12.85 17.76
CA MET A 32 3.21 -11.61 17.94
C MET A 32 2.36 -10.45 18.42
N LEU A 33 1.13 -10.32 17.93
CA LEU A 33 0.24 -9.23 18.35
C LEU A 33 -0.26 -9.39 19.78
N TYR A 34 -0.47 -10.64 20.23
CA TYR A 34 -0.95 -10.92 21.60
C TYR A 34 0.15 -10.91 22.66
N SER A 35 1.41 -11.14 22.30
CA SER A 35 2.50 -11.40 23.27
C SER A 35 3.81 -10.68 22.92
N ARG A 36 3.75 -9.39 22.63
CA ARG A 36 4.90 -8.60 22.11
C ARG A 36 6.20 -8.76 22.91
N GLU A 37 6.13 -8.92 24.25
CA GLU A 37 7.33 -8.96 25.11
C GLU A 37 7.87 -10.38 25.39
N SER A 38 7.03 -11.42 25.39
CA SER A 38 7.45 -12.78 25.77
C SER A 38 7.70 -13.72 24.58
N PHE A 39 7.27 -13.34 23.38
CA PHE A 39 7.25 -14.22 22.22
C PHE A 39 8.65 -14.55 21.67
N ALA A 40 9.55 -13.55 21.62
CA ALA A 40 10.90 -13.73 21.07
C ALA A 40 11.79 -14.69 21.90
N THR A 41 11.45 -14.90 23.19
CA THR A 41 12.23 -15.75 24.12
C THR A 41 11.85 -17.23 24.06
N ASN A 42 10.69 -17.59 23.51
CA ASN A 42 10.13 -18.95 23.58
C ASN A 42 10.10 -19.71 22.24
N LEU A 43 10.68 -19.16 21.18
CA LEU A 43 10.71 -19.84 19.88
C LEU A 43 11.73 -20.99 19.89
N GLN A 44 11.22 -22.22 19.84
CA GLN A 44 12.03 -23.44 19.93
C GLN A 44 12.52 -23.97 18.57
N LYS A 45 11.84 -23.61 17.47
CA LYS A 45 12.16 -24.10 16.11
C LYS A 45 12.82 -23.02 15.26
N ASP A 46 13.84 -23.41 14.50
CA ASP A 46 14.52 -22.49 13.58
C ASP A 46 13.59 -21.94 12.48
N GLU A 47 12.58 -22.70 12.06
CA GLU A 47 11.54 -22.28 11.12
C GLU A 47 10.69 -21.13 11.69
N GLU A 48 10.28 -21.20 12.94
CA GLU A 48 9.51 -20.13 13.60
C GLU A 48 10.33 -18.83 13.72
N LYS A 49 11.62 -18.93 14.00
CA LYS A 49 12.53 -17.77 14.02
C LYS A 49 12.65 -17.13 12.64
N ALA A 50 12.75 -17.94 11.59
CA ALA A 50 12.84 -17.45 10.23
C ALA A 50 11.55 -16.75 9.78
N VAL A 51 10.39 -17.30 10.11
CA VAL A 51 9.09 -16.68 9.85
C VAL A 51 8.94 -15.37 10.62
N LEU A 52 9.41 -15.32 11.87
CA LEU A 52 9.41 -14.10 12.69
C LEU A 52 10.24 -12.97 12.03
N GLU A 53 11.43 -13.29 11.50
CA GLU A 53 12.25 -12.30 10.80
C GLU A 53 11.55 -11.78 9.54
N ILE A 54 10.83 -12.62 8.79
CA ILE A 54 10.05 -12.22 7.62
C ILE A 54 8.94 -11.23 7.99
N LEU A 55 8.23 -11.49 9.09
CA LEU A 55 7.18 -10.60 9.60
C LEU A 55 7.75 -9.28 10.12
N LYS A 56 8.90 -9.30 10.83
CA LYS A 56 9.57 -8.07 11.28
C LYS A 56 9.95 -7.15 10.13
N ILE A 57 10.43 -7.69 9.02
CA ILE A 57 10.77 -6.91 7.84
C ILE A 57 9.50 -6.37 7.18
N GLY A 58 8.43 -7.16 7.12
CA GLY A 58 7.13 -6.71 6.64
C GLY A 58 6.57 -5.54 7.46
N THR A 59 6.68 -5.59 8.79
CA THR A 59 6.23 -4.49 9.67
C THR A 59 7.05 -3.21 9.50
N SER A 60 8.33 -3.33 9.14
CA SER A 60 9.17 -2.16 8.84
C SER A 60 8.74 -1.41 7.57
N ALA A 61 7.95 -2.03 6.71
CA ALA A 61 7.39 -1.39 5.52
C ALA A 61 6.24 -0.39 5.83
N GLY A 62 5.92 -0.17 7.12
CA GLY A 62 4.88 0.77 7.57
C GLY A 62 3.46 0.18 7.55
N GLY A 63 2.54 0.87 8.25
CA GLY A 63 1.12 0.49 8.34
C GLY A 63 0.81 -0.52 9.44
N ALA A 64 -0.44 -0.50 9.92
CA ALA A 64 -0.86 -1.21 11.14
C ALA A 64 -1.14 -2.72 10.93
N ARG A 65 -1.40 -3.17 9.70
CA ARG A 65 -1.72 -4.58 9.42
C ARG A 65 -0.48 -5.43 9.29
N PRO A 66 -0.47 -6.67 9.82
CA PRO A 66 0.61 -7.62 9.62
C PRO A 66 0.84 -7.89 8.14
N LYS A 67 2.09 -7.81 7.74
CA LYS A 67 2.52 -8.00 6.35
C LYS A 67 3.85 -8.71 6.30
N ALA A 68 4.12 -9.39 5.19
CA ALA A 68 5.37 -10.08 4.96
C ALA A 68 5.91 -9.80 3.54
N VAL A 69 7.24 -9.85 3.41
CA VAL A 69 7.90 -9.84 2.11
C VAL A 69 8.20 -11.27 1.71
N ILE A 70 7.63 -11.71 0.60
CA ILE A 70 7.75 -13.06 0.07
C ILE A 70 8.32 -13.08 -1.35
N ALA A 71 8.88 -14.20 -1.74
CA ALA A 71 9.12 -14.55 -3.13
C ALA A 71 8.05 -15.57 -3.53
N TYR A 72 7.30 -15.27 -4.58
CA TYR A 72 6.17 -16.07 -5.05
C TYR A 72 6.37 -16.51 -6.49
N ASN A 73 6.07 -17.77 -6.78
CA ASN A 73 6.06 -18.31 -8.13
C ASN A 73 4.61 -18.49 -8.57
N GLU A 74 4.16 -17.62 -9.47
CA GLU A 74 2.78 -17.62 -9.98
C GLU A 74 2.39 -18.92 -10.71
N LYS A 75 3.38 -19.68 -11.26
CA LYS A 75 3.10 -20.91 -11.99
C LYS A 75 2.91 -22.12 -11.08
N THR A 76 3.64 -22.17 -9.96
CA THR A 76 3.61 -23.33 -9.05
C THR A 76 2.83 -23.05 -7.77
N GLY A 77 2.52 -21.79 -7.46
CA GLY A 77 1.92 -21.37 -6.19
C GLY A 77 2.89 -21.40 -5.00
N GLU A 78 4.17 -21.72 -5.24
CA GLU A 78 5.16 -21.86 -4.18
C GLU A 78 5.55 -20.51 -3.60
N VAL A 79 5.64 -20.46 -2.27
CA VAL A 79 6.02 -19.27 -1.49
C VAL A 79 7.36 -19.52 -0.81
N LYS A 80 8.28 -18.56 -0.92
CA LYS A 80 9.59 -18.54 -0.24
C LYS A 80 9.84 -17.22 0.45
N SER A 81 10.86 -17.17 1.28
CA SER A 81 11.32 -15.90 1.88
C SER A 81 11.71 -14.90 0.78
N GLY A 82 11.16 -13.68 0.87
CA GLY A 82 11.48 -12.58 -0.05
C GLY A 82 12.63 -11.69 0.42
N GLN A 83 13.37 -12.09 1.45
CA GLN A 83 14.46 -11.27 2.03
C GLN A 83 15.72 -11.27 1.18
N THR A 84 15.95 -12.33 0.42
CA THR A 84 17.11 -12.52 -0.46
C THR A 84 16.73 -12.36 -1.93
N ARG A 85 17.65 -12.67 -2.83
CA ARG A 85 17.33 -12.77 -4.26
C ARG A 85 16.22 -13.78 -4.47
N ALA A 86 15.23 -13.41 -5.28
CA ALA A 86 14.20 -14.35 -5.66
C ALA A 86 14.82 -15.46 -6.55
N PRO A 87 14.57 -16.74 -6.29
CA PRO A 87 15.02 -17.83 -7.16
C PRO A 87 14.44 -17.67 -8.57
N GLN A 88 15.02 -18.37 -9.54
CA GLN A 88 14.49 -18.34 -10.90
C GLN A 88 13.01 -18.75 -10.94
N GLY A 89 12.19 -17.97 -11.62
CA GLY A 89 10.73 -18.16 -11.69
C GLY A 89 9.94 -17.59 -10.54
N PHE A 90 10.61 -16.99 -9.56
CA PHE A 90 9.96 -16.28 -8.45
C PHE A 90 10.09 -14.78 -8.62
N GLU A 91 9.10 -14.05 -8.12
CA GLU A 91 9.09 -12.59 -8.04
C GLU A 91 8.85 -12.13 -6.60
N HIS A 92 9.26 -10.91 -6.30
CA HIS A 92 9.09 -10.33 -4.96
C HIS A 92 7.71 -9.71 -4.79
N TRP A 93 7.01 -10.12 -3.75
CA TRP A 93 5.68 -9.65 -3.38
C TRP A 93 5.64 -9.16 -1.92
N LEU A 94 4.73 -8.27 -1.66
CA LEU A 94 4.29 -7.91 -0.31
C LEU A 94 2.93 -8.55 -0.11
N ILE A 95 2.78 -9.36 0.94
CA ILE A 95 1.49 -9.94 1.36
C ILE A 95 1.00 -9.26 2.62
N LYS A 96 -0.28 -8.90 2.64
CA LYS A 96 -0.99 -8.40 3.82
C LYS A 96 -1.91 -9.51 4.33
N LEU A 97 -1.68 -9.91 5.57
CA LEU A 97 -2.37 -11.08 6.14
C LEU A 97 -3.79 -10.71 6.57
N ASP A 98 -4.78 -11.45 6.04
CA ASP A 98 -6.18 -11.34 6.44
C ASP A 98 -6.48 -12.19 7.66
N GLY A 99 -7.49 -11.79 8.45
CA GLY A 99 -7.94 -12.54 9.62
C GLY A 99 -7.03 -12.45 10.86
N VAL A 100 -5.96 -11.66 10.82
CA VAL A 100 -5.14 -11.35 11.99
C VAL A 100 -5.79 -10.19 12.74
N SER A 101 -6.31 -10.45 13.94
CA SER A 101 -7.00 -9.44 14.75
C SER A 101 -6.01 -8.58 15.51
N ASP A 102 -6.21 -7.27 15.49
CA ASP A 102 -5.51 -6.29 16.32
C ASP A 102 -6.51 -5.56 17.22
N VAL A 103 -6.10 -5.24 18.45
CA VAL A 103 -6.96 -4.56 19.43
C VAL A 103 -7.38 -3.17 18.94
N GLN A 104 -6.53 -2.49 18.16
CA GLN A 104 -6.82 -1.15 17.63
C GLN A 104 -7.61 -1.19 16.33
N LEU A 105 -7.40 -2.20 15.48
CA LEU A 105 -8.01 -2.32 14.15
C LEU A 105 -9.33 -3.09 14.17
N GLY A 106 -9.58 -3.90 15.22
CA GLY A 106 -10.73 -4.79 15.31
C GLY A 106 -10.58 -6.03 14.40
N ALA A 107 -11.71 -6.67 14.07
CA ALA A 107 -11.72 -7.84 13.18
C ALA A 107 -11.33 -7.43 11.76
N THR A 108 -10.23 -7.97 11.26
CA THR A 108 -9.71 -7.67 9.89
C THR A 108 -10.17 -8.68 8.85
N LYS A 109 -11.02 -9.65 9.22
CA LYS A 109 -11.50 -10.70 8.31
C LYS A 109 -12.26 -10.08 7.13
N GLY A 110 -11.80 -10.40 5.90
CA GLY A 110 -12.38 -9.93 4.65
C GLY A 110 -11.78 -8.63 4.10
N TYR A 111 -10.87 -7.98 4.82
CA TYR A 111 -10.25 -6.75 4.33
C TYR A 111 -9.23 -6.97 3.20
N GLY A 112 -8.68 -8.15 3.03
CA GLY A 112 -7.89 -8.48 1.84
C GLY A 112 -8.74 -8.37 0.56
N ARG A 113 -9.99 -8.84 0.61
CA ARG A 113 -10.96 -8.68 -0.50
C ARG A 113 -11.36 -7.22 -0.73
N VAL A 114 -11.51 -6.42 0.35
CA VAL A 114 -11.76 -4.97 0.22
C VAL A 114 -10.60 -4.28 -0.49
N GLU A 115 -9.36 -4.58 -0.10
CA GLU A 115 -8.18 -3.98 -0.73
C GLU A 115 -8.06 -4.40 -2.21
N MET A 116 -8.44 -5.64 -2.55
CA MET A 116 -8.49 -6.09 -3.93
C MET A 116 -9.57 -5.37 -4.76
N ALA A 117 -10.76 -5.14 -4.17
CA ALA A 117 -11.81 -4.34 -4.83
C ALA A 117 -11.34 -2.91 -5.08
N TYR A 118 -10.63 -2.31 -4.10
CA TYR A 118 -10.05 -0.97 -4.24
C TYR A 118 -8.95 -0.92 -5.31
N TYR A 119 -8.13 -1.96 -5.39
CA TYR A 119 -7.15 -2.11 -6.47
C TYR A 119 -7.85 -2.13 -7.84
N ASN A 120 -8.90 -2.96 -8.01
CA ASN A 120 -9.65 -3.04 -9.28
C ASN A 120 -10.29 -1.69 -9.64
N MET A 121 -10.89 -0.98 -8.67
CA MET A 121 -11.41 0.38 -8.88
C MET A 121 -10.30 1.36 -9.27
N ALA A 122 -9.16 1.33 -8.59
CA ALA A 122 -8.05 2.24 -8.86
C ALA A 122 -7.48 2.03 -10.28
N ILE A 123 -7.32 0.76 -10.70
CA ILE A 123 -6.93 0.43 -12.08
C ILE A 123 -7.97 0.94 -13.09
N ALA A 124 -9.27 0.74 -12.82
CA ALA A 124 -10.35 1.25 -13.66
C ALA A 124 -10.39 2.79 -13.74
N CYS A 125 -9.87 3.50 -12.72
CA CYS A 125 -9.65 4.95 -12.72
C CYS A 125 -8.34 5.38 -13.42
N GLY A 126 -7.61 4.48 -14.06
CA GLY A 126 -6.34 4.78 -14.73
C GLY A 126 -5.19 5.12 -13.76
N ILE A 127 -5.27 4.68 -12.51
CA ILE A 127 -4.20 4.84 -11.53
C ILE A 127 -3.16 3.74 -11.75
N ASP A 128 -1.90 4.13 -11.88
CA ASP A 128 -0.78 3.20 -12.01
C ASP A 128 -0.51 2.50 -10.67
N MET A 129 -0.67 1.18 -10.66
CA MET A 129 -0.39 0.29 -9.53
C MET A 129 0.34 -0.96 -10.00
N MET A 130 1.08 -1.58 -9.09
CA MET A 130 1.70 -2.87 -9.40
C MET A 130 0.65 -3.98 -9.46
N PRO A 131 0.87 -5.03 -10.28
CA PRO A 131 -0.01 -6.20 -10.30
C PRO A 131 -0.28 -6.71 -8.89
N SER A 132 -1.55 -6.93 -8.59
CA SER A 132 -2.02 -7.37 -7.29
C SER A 132 -3.00 -8.53 -7.45
N MET A 133 -3.07 -9.39 -6.45
CA MET A 133 -3.94 -10.57 -6.46
C MET A 133 -4.31 -10.99 -5.03
N LEU A 134 -5.30 -11.87 -4.92
CA LEU A 134 -5.60 -12.55 -3.68
C LEU A 134 -4.88 -13.90 -3.60
N LEU A 135 -4.29 -14.20 -2.46
CA LEU A 135 -3.84 -15.52 -2.09
C LEU A 135 -4.84 -16.09 -1.08
N GLU A 136 -5.58 -17.09 -1.51
CA GLU A 136 -6.63 -17.69 -0.68
C GLU A 136 -6.14 -18.94 0.02
N GLU A 137 -6.44 -19.04 1.32
CA GLU A 137 -6.19 -20.23 2.12
C GLU A 137 -7.12 -20.26 3.33
N ASN A 138 -7.61 -21.42 3.75
CA ASN A 138 -8.41 -21.62 4.96
C ASN A 138 -9.50 -20.54 5.17
N GLU A 139 -10.30 -20.26 4.14
CA GLU A 139 -11.36 -19.23 4.12
C GLU A 139 -10.86 -17.78 4.35
N ARG A 140 -9.57 -17.54 4.23
CA ARG A 140 -8.96 -16.21 4.25
C ARG A 140 -8.52 -15.80 2.84
N ALA A 141 -8.52 -14.51 2.58
CA ALA A 141 -8.06 -13.96 1.32
C ALA A 141 -7.04 -12.85 1.60
N HIS A 142 -5.77 -13.18 1.45
CA HIS A 142 -4.65 -12.28 1.68
C HIS A 142 -4.42 -11.44 0.43
N PHE A 143 -4.35 -10.11 0.61
CA PHE A 143 -3.99 -9.23 -0.50
C PHE A 143 -2.48 -9.27 -0.74
N MET A 144 -2.09 -9.53 -1.99
CA MET A 144 -0.69 -9.50 -2.42
C MET A 144 -0.49 -8.45 -3.50
N THR A 145 0.61 -7.71 -3.41
CA THR A 145 1.05 -6.79 -4.45
C THR A 145 2.50 -7.02 -4.80
N LYS A 146 2.82 -6.98 -6.10
CA LYS A 146 4.18 -7.11 -6.59
C LYS A 146 5.00 -5.90 -6.16
N ARG A 147 6.24 -6.09 -5.77
CA ARG A 147 7.11 -5.00 -5.31
C ARG A 147 7.61 -4.17 -6.49
N PHE A 148 7.40 -2.86 -6.42
CA PHE A 148 7.88 -1.91 -7.44
C PHE A 148 9.35 -1.53 -7.28
N ASP A 149 9.95 -1.84 -6.12
CA ASP A 149 11.36 -1.60 -5.84
C ASP A 149 12.26 -2.78 -6.25
N ARG A 150 11.71 -3.76 -6.95
CA ARG A 150 12.40 -4.94 -7.46
C ARG A 150 12.08 -5.15 -8.93
N GLU A 151 13.08 -5.55 -9.71
CA GLU A 151 12.93 -5.85 -11.13
C GLU A 151 13.83 -7.02 -11.51
N GLY A 152 13.28 -8.02 -12.21
CA GLY A 152 14.03 -9.16 -12.73
C GLY A 152 14.74 -10.04 -11.69
N GLY A 153 14.25 -10.06 -10.45
CA GLY A 153 14.80 -10.88 -9.35
C GLY A 153 16.08 -10.33 -8.69
N GLU A 154 16.84 -9.49 -9.37
CA GLU A 154 18.14 -8.98 -8.89
C GLU A 154 18.19 -7.46 -8.70
N THR A 155 17.58 -6.71 -9.60
CA THR A 155 17.66 -5.25 -9.59
C THR A 155 16.84 -4.67 -8.42
N LYS A 156 17.50 -3.83 -7.62
CA LYS A 156 16.87 -3.06 -6.53
C LYS A 156 16.89 -1.59 -6.91
N HIS A 157 15.71 -0.97 -6.89
CA HIS A 157 15.59 0.47 -7.08
C HIS A 157 15.68 1.20 -5.74
N HIS A 158 16.29 2.37 -5.75
CA HIS A 158 16.28 3.26 -4.59
C HIS A 158 14.91 3.93 -4.50
N ILE A 159 14.28 3.83 -3.32
CA ILE A 159 12.95 4.39 -3.05
C ILE A 159 13.05 5.35 -1.88
N GLN A 160 12.38 6.50 -2.01
CA GLN A 160 12.13 7.40 -0.89
C GLN A 160 10.65 7.78 -0.85
N THR A 161 10.04 7.68 0.33
CA THR A 161 8.70 8.22 0.55
C THR A 161 8.74 9.75 0.58
N PHE A 162 7.62 10.39 0.33
CA PHE A 162 7.47 11.84 0.49
C PHE A 162 7.90 12.28 1.90
N CYS A 163 7.50 11.50 2.91
CA CYS A 163 7.91 11.68 4.30
C CYS A 163 9.44 11.69 4.46
N ALA A 164 10.13 10.68 3.91
CA ALA A 164 11.59 10.54 4.04
C ALA A 164 12.34 11.62 3.25
N LEU A 165 11.89 11.89 2.02
CA LEU A 165 12.54 12.86 1.13
C LEU A 165 12.52 14.29 1.70
N LYS A 166 11.44 14.64 2.41
CA LYS A 166 11.26 15.98 3.00
C LYS A 166 11.56 16.03 4.50
N HIS A 167 12.01 14.91 5.09
CA HIS A 167 12.30 14.80 6.53
C HIS A 167 11.10 15.17 7.42
N PHE A 168 9.89 14.78 7.01
CA PHE A 168 8.68 15.08 7.74
C PHE A 168 8.48 14.15 8.94
N ASP A 169 7.98 14.69 10.05
CA ASP A 169 7.41 13.87 11.11
C ASP A 169 5.96 13.51 10.74
N PHE A 170 5.72 12.27 10.31
CA PHE A 170 4.40 11.84 9.88
C PHE A 170 3.35 11.82 10.99
N ASN A 171 3.75 11.87 12.27
CA ASN A 171 2.83 11.98 13.40
C ASN A 171 2.15 13.35 13.47
N LEU A 172 2.73 14.37 12.81
CA LEU A 172 2.13 15.69 12.67
C LEU A 172 1.08 15.70 11.53
N VAL A 173 0.03 14.91 11.71
CA VAL A 173 -0.97 14.58 10.67
C VAL A 173 -1.65 15.82 10.04
N SER A 174 -1.72 16.95 10.75
CA SER A 174 -2.38 18.18 10.25
C SER A 174 -1.47 19.13 9.47
N SER A 175 -0.19 18.76 9.29
CA SER A 175 0.85 19.71 8.84
C SER A 175 1.17 19.61 7.35
N PHE A 176 0.62 18.63 6.64
CA PHE A 176 1.03 18.32 5.27
C PHE A 176 -0.15 18.38 4.29
N SER A 177 0.16 18.66 3.01
CA SER A 177 -0.85 18.83 1.98
C SER A 177 -0.44 18.17 0.65
N TYR A 178 -1.44 17.94 -0.23
CA TYR A 178 -1.19 17.51 -1.59
C TYR A 178 -0.45 18.60 -2.41
N GLU A 179 -0.66 19.87 -2.10
CA GLU A 179 0.06 20.97 -2.76
C GLU A 179 1.58 20.89 -2.50
N GLN A 180 1.99 20.53 -1.27
CA GLN A 180 3.40 20.28 -0.95
C GLN A 180 3.96 19.06 -1.68
N LEU A 181 3.14 18.02 -1.86
CA LEU A 181 3.52 16.83 -2.62
C LEU A 181 3.70 17.18 -4.10
N PHE A 182 2.77 17.93 -4.72
CA PHE A 182 2.91 18.43 -6.08
C PHE A 182 4.14 19.34 -6.24
N GLN A 183 4.42 20.19 -5.24
CA GLN A 183 5.62 21.02 -5.25
C GLN A 183 6.89 20.17 -5.24
N THR A 184 6.94 19.13 -4.42
CA THR A 184 8.07 18.19 -4.37
C THR A 184 8.28 17.49 -5.72
N MET A 185 7.21 17.12 -6.41
CA MET A 185 7.29 16.55 -7.76
C MET A 185 7.90 17.54 -8.78
N ARG A 186 7.59 18.84 -8.67
CA ARG A 186 8.23 19.89 -9.50
C ARG A 186 9.72 20.02 -9.19
N GLU A 187 10.10 19.97 -7.92
CA GLU A 187 11.51 20.00 -7.48
C GLU A 187 12.29 18.80 -8.03
N LEU A 188 11.67 17.63 -8.08
CA LEU A 188 12.20 16.41 -8.68
C LEU A 188 12.14 16.40 -10.23
N LYS A 189 11.58 17.45 -10.84
CA LYS A 189 11.42 17.62 -12.30
C LYS A 189 10.59 16.50 -12.94
N LEU A 190 9.56 16.03 -12.26
CA LEU A 190 8.63 15.05 -12.81
C LEU A 190 7.75 15.71 -13.88
N ASP A 191 7.36 14.92 -14.87
CA ASP A 191 6.56 15.37 -16.01
C ASP A 191 5.07 15.55 -15.67
N TYR A 192 4.32 16.04 -16.66
CA TYR A 192 2.88 16.24 -16.52
C TYR A 192 2.12 14.92 -16.31
N GLN A 193 2.58 13.82 -16.89
CA GLN A 193 1.91 12.52 -16.73
C GLN A 193 1.97 12.06 -15.27
N ALA A 194 3.11 12.25 -14.61
CA ALA A 194 3.24 11.98 -13.17
C ALA A 194 2.33 12.89 -12.34
N MET A 195 2.19 14.19 -12.69
CA MET A 195 1.27 15.11 -12.02
C MET A 195 -0.19 14.66 -12.17
N GLU A 196 -0.59 14.23 -13.38
CA GLU A 196 -1.94 13.69 -13.62
C GLU A 196 -2.17 12.40 -12.83
N GLN A 197 -1.19 11.51 -12.74
CA GLN A 197 -1.26 10.30 -11.90
C GLN A 197 -1.47 10.64 -10.42
N LEU A 198 -0.76 11.61 -9.88
CA LEU A 198 -0.99 12.03 -8.50
C LEU A 198 -2.37 12.69 -8.32
N PHE A 199 -2.83 13.47 -9.29
CA PHE A 199 -4.15 14.07 -9.25
C PHE A 199 -5.26 13.00 -9.23
N ARG A 200 -5.16 11.96 -10.08
CA ARG A 200 -6.06 10.81 -10.06
C ARG A 200 -6.09 10.12 -8.69
N ARG A 201 -4.91 9.89 -8.08
CA ARG A 201 -4.82 9.28 -6.74
C ARG A 201 -5.48 10.16 -5.68
N MET A 202 -5.26 11.47 -5.70
CA MET A 202 -5.88 12.42 -4.78
C MET A 202 -7.40 12.38 -4.89
N VAL A 203 -7.95 12.51 -6.10
CA VAL A 203 -9.40 12.44 -6.34
C VAL A 203 -9.97 11.10 -5.88
N PHE A 204 -9.31 9.99 -6.22
CA PHE A 204 -9.72 8.66 -5.78
C PHE A 204 -9.74 8.53 -4.26
N ASN A 205 -8.66 8.96 -3.58
CA ASN A 205 -8.59 8.91 -2.11
C ASN A 205 -9.76 9.66 -1.47
N VAL A 206 -10.11 10.83 -2.01
CA VAL A 206 -11.25 11.63 -1.52
C VAL A 206 -12.56 10.88 -1.72
N LEU A 207 -12.87 10.46 -2.95
CA LEU A 207 -14.15 9.86 -3.29
C LEU A 207 -14.34 8.47 -2.69
N ALA A 208 -13.29 7.66 -2.69
CA ALA A 208 -13.27 6.31 -2.15
C ALA A 208 -13.00 6.25 -0.64
N ARG A 209 -12.90 7.40 0.04
CA ARG A 209 -12.68 7.48 1.51
C ARG A 209 -11.43 6.72 1.98
N ASN A 210 -10.35 6.82 1.22
CA ASN A 210 -9.02 6.42 1.69
C ASN A 210 -8.39 7.60 2.43
N CYS A 211 -8.78 7.79 3.70
CA CYS A 211 -8.31 8.89 4.54
C CYS A 211 -6.94 8.62 5.19
N ASP A 212 -6.35 7.44 5.00
CA ASP A 212 -4.99 7.12 5.46
C ASP A 212 -3.94 7.53 4.41
N ASP A 213 -4.19 8.63 3.72
CA ASP A 213 -3.36 9.19 2.65
C ASP A 213 -2.20 10.04 3.19
N HIS A 214 -1.45 9.47 4.15
CA HIS A 214 -0.35 10.15 4.82
C HIS A 214 0.94 10.17 4.00
N THR A 215 1.91 10.95 4.44
CA THR A 215 3.16 11.23 3.72
C THR A 215 4.03 10.00 3.41
N LYS A 216 3.84 8.87 4.09
CA LYS A 216 4.53 7.61 3.81
C LYS A 216 3.88 6.80 2.67
N ASN A 217 2.63 7.10 2.29
CA ASN A 217 1.88 6.39 1.25
C ASN A 217 2.12 6.96 -0.16
N PHE A 218 3.05 7.90 -0.27
CA PHE A 218 3.54 8.43 -1.55
C PHE A 218 5.05 8.26 -1.60
N ALA A 219 5.56 7.67 -2.68
CA ALA A 219 6.99 7.40 -2.83
C ALA A 219 7.49 7.79 -4.24
N PHE A 220 8.79 7.96 -4.30
CA PHE A 220 9.53 8.25 -5.52
C PHE A 220 10.60 7.18 -5.71
N ARG A 221 10.78 6.76 -6.95
CA ARG A 221 11.77 5.77 -7.37
C ARG A 221 12.87 6.44 -8.16
N LEU A 222 14.12 6.21 -7.78
CA LEU A 222 15.28 6.70 -8.51
C LEU A 222 15.73 5.64 -9.52
N LYS A 223 15.69 5.99 -10.79
CA LYS A 223 16.21 5.16 -11.88
C LYS A 223 17.74 5.24 -11.97
N LYS A 224 18.34 4.25 -12.62
CA LYS A 224 19.80 4.17 -12.79
C LYS A 224 20.42 5.42 -13.46
N GLU A 225 19.66 6.09 -14.34
CA GLU A 225 20.08 7.33 -15.01
C GLU A 225 20.00 8.57 -14.10
N GLY A 226 19.74 8.43 -12.82
CA GLY A 226 19.61 9.53 -11.87
C GLY A 226 18.29 10.29 -11.98
N LYS A 227 17.30 9.76 -12.69
CA LYS A 227 15.98 10.36 -12.86
C LYS A 227 15.01 9.83 -11.81
N TRP A 228 14.31 10.73 -11.15
CA TRP A 228 13.20 10.39 -10.28
C TRP A 228 11.92 10.15 -11.07
N GLU A 229 11.10 9.24 -10.59
CA GLU A 229 9.73 9.01 -11.07
C GLU A 229 8.79 8.83 -9.88
N LEU A 230 7.50 9.12 -10.07
CA LEU A 230 6.49 8.79 -9.09
C LEU A 230 6.34 7.26 -9.04
N ALA A 231 6.50 6.65 -7.86
CA ALA A 231 6.29 5.22 -7.71
C ALA A 231 4.82 4.85 -8.00
N PRO A 232 4.52 3.64 -8.48
CA PRO A 232 3.17 3.13 -8.56
C PRO A 232 2.43 3.32 -7.23
N ALA A 233 1.13 3.52 -7.27
CA ALA A 233 0.35 3.69 -6.05
C ALA A 233 0.31 2.39 -5.23
N TYR A 234 0.26 2.52 -3.93
CA TYR A 234 0.20 1.42 -2.97
C TYR A 234 -0.59 1.85 -1.73
N ASP A 235 -1.00 0.89 -0.93
CA ASP A 235 -1.76 1.11 0.31
C ASP A 235 -3.09 1.87 0.06
N ILE A 236 -3.73 1.56 -1.07
CA ILE A 236 -5.03 2.12 -1.44
C ILE A 236 -6.12 1.16 -0.97
N CYS A 237 -6.86 1.58 0.07
CA CYS A 237 -7.95 0.81 0.65
C CYS A 237 -8.95 1.74 1.34
N HIS A 238 -10.15 1.26 1.65
CA HIS A 238 -11.06 1.99 2.53
C HIS A 238 -10.41 2.25 3.89
N ALA A 239 -10.30 3.50 4.25
CA ALA A 239 -9.72 3.95 5.51
C ALA A 239 -10.50 5.17 6.03
N TYR A 240 -11.72 4.93 6.49
CA TYR A 240 -12.56 5.97 7.08
C TYR A 240 -13.32 5.44 8.29
N ARG A 241 -13.18 6.13 9.42
CA ARG A 241 -13.93 5.84 10.63
C ARG A 241 -14.22 7.16 11.37
N PRO A 242 -15.50 7.54 11.49
CA PRO A 242 -15.89 8.69 12.31
C PRO A 242 -15.32 8.59 13.73
N GLY A 243 -14.79 9.69 14.27
CA GLY A 243 -14.22 9.75 15.61
C GLY A 243 -12.82 9.14 15.77
N SER A 244 -12.22 8.62 14.70
CA SER A 244 -10.82 8.19 14.73
C SER A 244 -9.87 9.39 14.63
N ASP A 245 -8.83 9.43 15.45
CA ASP A 245 -7.80 10.47 15.39
C ASP A 245 -7.01 10.43 14.07
N TRP A 246 -6.92 9.26 13.42
CA TRP A 246 -6.12 9.02 12.23
C TRP A 246 -6.90 9.09 10.93
N VAL A 247 -8.10 8.52 10.87
CA VAL A 247 -8.82 8.29 9.61
C VAL A 247 -10.26 8.86 9.61
N SER A 248 -10.58 9.80 10.50
CA SER A 248 -11.85 10.53 10.43
C SER A 248 -11.87 11.63 9.38
N GLN A 249 -10.70 12.00 8.89
CA GLN A 249 -10.45 13.00 7.85
C GLN A 249 -9.16 12.62 7.10
N HIS A 250 -8.91 13.23 5.96
CA HIS A 250 -7.68 13.00 5.17
C HIS A 250 -6.42 13.36 5.95
N ALA A 251 -5.35 12.56 5.78
CA ALA A 251 -4.05 12.85 6.37
C ALA A 251 -3.35 14.04 5.67
N LEU A 252 -3.51 14.19 4.37
CA LEU A 252 -3.08 15.37 3.62
C LEU A 252 -4.25 16.32 3.39
N SER A 253 -4.03 17.63 3.56
CA SER A 253 -5.03 18.63 3.18
C SER A 253 -5.07 18.86 1.68
N ILE A 254 -6.24 19.31 1.20
CA ILE A 254 -6.52 19.72 -0.17
C ILE A 254 -7.18 21.10 -0.08
N ASN A 255 -6.62 22.11 -0.67
CA ASN A 255 -7.09 23.49 -0.56
C ASN A 255 -7.37 23.89 0.91
N ASN A 256 -6.41 23.57 1.80
CA ASN A 256 -6.48 23.77 3.24
C ASN A 256 -7.59 22.99 3.98
N LYS A 257 -8.27 22.05 3.31
CA LYS A 257 -9.32 21.21 3.91
C LYS A 257 -8.85 19.77 4.03
N ARG A 258 -9.30 19.06 5.06
CA ARG A 258 -9.04 17.63 5.29
C ARG A 258 -10.34 16.82 5.34
N LYS A 259 -11.47 17.50 5.41
CA LYS A 259 -12.83 16.97 5.36
C LYS A 259 -13.72 17.96 4.60
N ASP A 260 -14.91 17.54 4.24
CA ASP A 260 -15.89 18.36 3.52
C ASP A 260 -15.28 18.96 2.23
N ILE A 261 -14.47 18.14 1.55
CA ILE A 261 -13.79 18.49 0.30
C ILE A 261 -14.85 18.46 -0.82
N LEU A 262 -14.96 19.55 -1.52
CA LEU A 262 -15.90 19.75 -2.62
C LEU A 262 -15.21 19.61 -3.98
N LYS A 263 -16.00 19.51 -5.07
CA LYS A 263 -15.48 19.47 -6.44
C LYS A 263 -14.59 20.67 -6.76
N GLU A 264 -14.97 21.85 -6.27
CA GLU A 264 -14.24 23.10 -6.45
C GLU A 264 -12.82 23.03 -5.85
N ASP A 265 -12.67 22.40 -4.69
CA ASP A 265 -11.36 22.24 -4.04
C ASP A 265 -10.42 21.38 -4.92
N LEU A 266 -10.96 20.31 -5.50
CA LEU A 266 -10.21 19.44 -6.41
C LEU A 266 -9.85 20.17 -7.71
N LEU A 267 -10.77 20.98 -8.26
CA LEU A 267 -10.52 21.77 -9.47
C LEU A 267 -9.42 22.81 -9.27
N ILE A 268 -9.35 23.46 -8.10
CA ILE A 268 -8.25 24.38 -7.74
C ILE A 268 -6.90 23.69 -7.84
N ILE A 269 -6.80 22.45 -7.33
CA ILE A 269 -5.56 21.67 -7.46
C ILE A 269 -5.28 21.33 -8.94
N GLY A 270 -6.32 20.92 -9.69
CA GLY A 270 -6.24 20.66 -11.13
C GLY A 270 -5.68 21.86 -11.91
N GLU A 271 -6.14 23.07 -11.59
CA GLU A 271 -5.61 24.32 -12.19
C GLU A 271 -4.15 24.55 -11.81
N SER A 272 -3.77 24.30 -10.56
CA SER A 272 -2.39 24.50 -10.07
C SER A 272 -1.35 23.66 -10.82
N ILE A 273 -1.77 22.49 -11.34
CA ILE A 273 -0.95 21.60 -12.17
C ILE A 273 -1.19 21.83 -13.67
N LYS A 274 -1.96 22.86 -14.03
CA LYS A 274 -2.33 23.20 -15.42
C LYS A 274 -3.05 22.06 -16.16
N SER A 275 -3.84 21.26 -15.45
CA SER A 275 -4.60 20.17 -16.05
C SER A 275 -5.82 20.69 -16.78
N LYS A 276 -5.89 20.44 -18.08
CA LYS A 276 -7.10 20.70 -18.90
C LYS A 276 -8.15 19.61 -18.76
N LYS A 277 -7.82 18.51 -18.10
CA LYS A 277 -8.68 17.33 -17.95
C LYS A 277 -9.21 17.15 -16.52
N SER A 278 -8.93 18.06 -15.60
CA SER A 278 -9.25 17.89 -14.17
C SER A 278 -10.73 17.61 -13.92
N ALA A 279 -11.64 18.34 -14.56
CA ALA A 279 -13.09 18.11 -14.45
C ALA A 279 -13.48 16.71 -14.94
N HIS A 280 -12.98 16.30 -16.11
CA HIS A 280 -13.24 14.98 -16.68
C HIS A 280 -12.69 13.84 -15.80
N ILE A 281 -11.47 14.00 -15.25
CA ILE A 281 -10.87 13.01 -14.32
C ILE A 281 -11.73 12.86 -13.06
N ILE A 282 -12.25 13.96 -12.51
CA ILE A 282 -13.13 13.92 -11.35
C ILE A 282 -14.40 13.14 -11.67
N GLU A 283 -15.03 13.39 -12.81
CA GLU A 283 -16.25 12.69 -13.26
C GLU A 283 -15.99 11.20 -13.49
N GLU A 284 -14.95 10.85 -14.24
CA GLU A 284 -14.52 9.46 -14.50
C GLU A 284 -14.32 8.67 -13.20
N ILE A 285 -13.64 9.26 -12.22
CA ILE A 285 -13.40 8.61 -10.93
C ILE A 285 -14.67 8.54 -10.10
N SER A 286 -15.52 9.58 -10.12
CA SER A 286 -16.80 9.58 -9.42
C SER A 286 -17.73 8.48 -9.94
N ASP A 287 -17.82 8.31 -11.25
CA ASP A 287 -18.60 7.25 -11.88
C ASP A 287 -18.06 5.85 -11.52
N THR A 288 -16.74 5.69 -11.53
CA THR A 288 -16.12 4.41 -11.19
C THR A 288 -16.32 4.07 -9.71
N VAL A 289 -16.10 5.00 -8.79
CA VAL A 289 -16.36 4.81 -7.35
C VAL A 289 -17.85 4.56 -7.08
N GLY A 290 -18.75 5.18 -7.86
CA GLY A 290 -20.20 4.93 -7.80
C GLY A 290 -20.58 3.47 -8.07
N ARG A 291 -19.74 2.72 -8.79
CA ARG A 291 -19.91 1.28 -9.08
C ARG A 291 -19.25 0.37 -8.03
N TRP A 292 -18.93 0.87 -6.84
CA TRP A 292 -18.30 0.12 -5.75
C TRP A 292 -18.87 -1.28 -5.54
N ARG A 293 -20.21 -1.43 -5.59
CA ARG A 293 -20.87 -2.73 -5.36
C ARG A 293 -20.52 -3.79 -6.40
N GLU A 294 -20.21 -3.39 -7.63
CA GLU A 294 -19.78 -4.30 -8.70
C GLU A 294 -18.38 -4.83 -8.36
N PHE A 295 -17.43 -3.96 -8.07
CA PHE A 295 -16.06 -4.32 -7.68
C PHE A 295 -16.03 -5.17 -6.40
N ALA A 296 -16.85 -4.83 -5.41
CA ALA A 296 -16.96 -5.60 -4.18
C ALA A 296 -17.48 -7.03 -4.42
N LYS A 297 -18.46 -7.18 -5.33
CA LYS A 297 -19.03 -8.46 -5.71
C LYS A 297 -18.03 -9.33 -6.49
N GLU A 298 -17.27 -8.76 -7.42
CA GLU A 298 -16.26 -9.48 -8.22
C GLU A 298 -15.23 -10.21 -7.37
N VAL A 299 -14.87 -9.67 -6.21
CA VAL A 299 -13.90 -10.25 -5.30
C VAL A 299 -14.53 -10.79 -4.00
N GLU A 300 -15.84 -10.99 -4.01
CA GLU A 300 -16.61 -11.60 -2.93
C GLU A 300 -16.48 -10.91 -1.56
N VAL A 301 -16.44 -9.57 -1.55
CA VAL A 301 -16.58 -8.81 -0.29
C VAL A 301 -17.93 -9.13 0.33
N SER A 302 -17.98 -9.46 1.63
CA SER A 302 -19.24 -9.76 2.31
C SER A 302 -20.24 -8.61 2.19
N GLN A 303 -21.52 -8.92 2.01
CA GLN A 303 -22.61 -7.96 1.81
C GLN A 303 -22.60 -6.85 2.87
N GLY A 304 -22.48 -7.25 4.16
CA GLY A 304 -22.50 -6.29 5.27
C GLY A 304 -21.35 -5.28 5.20
N LEU A 305 -20.15 -5.76 4.85
CA LEU A 305 -18.97 -4.91 4.71
C LEU A 305 -19.06 -4.02 3.45
N ALA A 306 -19.55 -4.57 2.34
CA ALA A 306 -19.77 -3.81 1.11
C ALA A 306 -20.80 -2.68 1.31
N ASP A 307 -21.89 -2.95 2.04
CA ASP A 307 -22.92 -1.95 2.35
C ASP A 307 -22.40 -0.88 3.33
N ALA A 308 -21.63 -1.28 4.35
CA ALA A 308 -21.04 -0.35 5.30
C ALA A 308 -20.07 0.62 4.61
N ILE A 309 -19.19 0.12 3.77
CA ILE A 309 -18.25 0.95 2.97
C ILE A 309 -19.03 1.84 2.01
N GLY A 310 -19.95 1.28 1.23
CA GLY A 310 -20.71 2.01 0.21
C GLY A 310 -21.47 3.23 0.76
N LYS A 311 -21.92 3.20 2.02
CA LYS A 311 -22.58 4.33 2.70
C LYS A 311 -21.64 5.50 2.99
N THR A 312 -20.33 5.27 2.97
CA THR A 312 -19.33 6.30 3.30
C THR A 312 -18.72 6.96 2.08
N LEU A 313 -18.82 6.34 0.89
CA LEU A 313 -18.23 6.87 -0.34
C LEU A 313 -18.85 8.18 -0.74
N LEU A 314 -18.05 9.09 -1.28
CA LEU A 314 -18.50 10.42 -1.67
C LEU A 314 -18.97 10.42 -3.13
N LYS A 315 -19.99 11.21 -3.38
CA LYS A 315 -20.46 11.59 -4.72
C LYS A 315 -20.28 13.10 -4.85
N ILE A 316 -19.55 13.55 -5.86
CA ILE A 316 -19.27 14.98 -6.10
C ILE A 316 -19.75 15.36 -7.50
#